data_ec6e8d42fd3c09abf6a70b19be601de8
#
_entry.id   ec6e8d42fd3c09abf6a70b19be601de8
#
_cell.length_a   1.000
_cell.length_b   1.000
_cell.length_c   1.000
_cell.angle_alpha   90.00
_cell.angle_beta   90.00
_cell.angle_gamma   90.00
#
_symmetry.space_group_name_H-M   'P 1'
#
loop_
_entity.id
_entity.type
_entity.pdbx_description
1 polymer ?
#
loop_
_entity_poly.entity_id
_entity_poly.type
_entity_poly.pdbx_seq_one_letter_code
_entity_poly.pdbx_strand_id
1 'polypeptide(L)'
;YLDVLKDRLYTTPATGPARRSAQTAMYWIAEAMVRWLAPILSFTAEEIWRFLPGTRAESVFFTTWADLPATDGVAQAIDWPKVLEARAAVLRELERLRVAEQIGAPLDAEVTLYGTPAWTSALTALGDELRFVLITSAANVADAGSRPAEWEARLAEGRETADMVAAPPVYVPTAH
;
A
#
# COMPACT_ATOMS: atom_id res chain seq x y z
N TYR A 1 -1.20 1.97 -5.99
CA TYR A 1 -2.35 2.41 -5.19
C TYR A 1 -3.54 1.46 -5.35
N LEU A 2 -4.05 1.23 -6.55
CA LEU A 2 -5.22 0.35 -6.79
C LEU A 2 -4.99 -1.08 -6.31
N ASP A 3 -3.78 -1.60 -6.44
CA ASP A 3 -3.42 -2.92 -5.96
C ASP A 3 -3.53 -3.05 -4.43
N VAL A 4 -3.06 -2.03 -3.71
CA VAL A 4 -3.20 -1.92 -2.25
C VAL A 4 -4.66 -1.85 -1.82
N LEU A 5 -5.53 -1.21 -2.61
CA LEU A 5 -6.94 -1.05 -2.27
C LEU A 5 -7.82 -2.29 -2.54
N LYS A 6 -7.37 -3.24 -3.36
CA LYS A 6 -8.18 -4.41 -3.72
C LYS A 6 -8.68 -5.17 -2.50
N ASP A 7 -7.78 -5.55 -1.61
CA ASP A 7 -8.13 -6.30 -0.41
C ASP A 7 -9.12 -5.52 0.45
N ARG A 8 -8.86 -4.24 0.69
CA ARG A 8 -9.76 -3.36 1.44
C ARG A 8 -11.16 -3.29 0.82
N LEU A 9 -11.26 -3.17 -0.50
CA LEU A 9 -12.56 -3.06 -1.18
C LEU A 9 -13.37 -4.35 -1.12
N TYR A 10 -12.71 -5.51 -1.13
CA TYR A 10 -13.40 -6.80 -1.16
C TYR A 10 -13.63 -7.41 0.22
N THR A 11 -12.76 -7.17 1.18
CA THR A 11 -12.79 -7.83 2.49
C THR A 11 -13.44 -7.00 3.60
N THR A 12 -13.56 -5.68 3.43
CA THR A 12 -14.19 -4.83 4.45
C THR A 12 -15.69 -4.64 4.21
N PRO A 13 -16.49 -4.38 5.28
CA PRO A 13 -17.94 -4.17 5.16
C PRO A 13 -18.28 -3.06 4.16
N ALA A 14 -19.34 -3.26 3.37
CA ALA A 14 -19.76 -2.34 2.32
C ALA A 14 -20.04 -0.91 2.83
N THR A 15 -20.57 -0.78 4.04
CA THR A 15 -20.88 0.49 4.71
C THR A 15 -19.77 0.97 5.64
N GLY A 16 -18.67 0.21 5.76
CA GLY A 16 -17.55 0.52 6.65
C GLY A 16 -16.77 1.75 6.22
N PRO A 17 -16.22 2.52 7.18
CA PRO A 17 -15.44 3.73 6.88
C PRO A 17 -14.24 3.46 5.98
N ALA A 18 -13.54 2.34 6.18
CA ALA A 18 -12.37 1.95 5.40
C ALA A 18 -12.70 1.77 3.91
N ARG A 19 -13.79 1.05 3.60
CA ARG A 19 -14.24 0.86 2.21
C ARG A 19 -14.73 2.17 1.59
N ARG A 20 -15.51 2.94 2.33
CA ARG A 20 -16.02 4.24 1.84
C ARG A 20 -14.91 5.24 1.58
N SER A 21 -13.91 5.30 2.45
CA SER A 21 -12.72 6.14 2.25
C SER A 21 -11.97 5.76 0.98
N ALA A 22 -11.73 4.45 0.76
CA ALA A 22 -11.09 3.95 -0.45
C ALA A 22 -11.90 4.30 -1.71
N GLN A 23 -13.21 4.11 -1.68
CA GLN A 23 -14.11 4.46 -2.80
C GLN A 23 -14.10 5.97 -3.08
N THR A 24 -14.09 6.81 -2.04
CA THR A 24 -14.01 8.26 -2.19
C THR A 24 -12.70 8.69 -2.86
N ALA A 25 -11.58 8.11 -2.42
CA ALA A 25 -10.29 8.40 -3.04
C ALA A 25 -10.25 7.96 -4.52
N MET A 26 -10.76 6.77 -4.83
CA MET A 26 -10.87 6.30 -6.21
C MET A 26 -11.76 7.19 -7.08
N TYR A 27 -12.87 7.67 -6.53
CA TYR A 27 -13.75 8.61 -7.22
C TYR A 27 -13.02 9.90 -7.59
N TRP A 28 -12.30 10.51 -6.65
CA TRP A 28 -11.55 11.74 -6.93
C TRP A 28 -10.41 11.54 -7.93
N ILE A 29 -9.74 10.40 -7.85
CA ILE A 29 -8.69 10.04 -8.83
C ILE A 29 -9.30 9.88 -10.22
N ALA A 30 -10.41 9.14 -10.35
CA ALA A 30 -11.08 8.95 -11.64
C ALA A 30 -11.60 10.26 -12.20
N GLU A 31 -12.21 11.11 -11.37
CA GLU A 31 -12.73 12.43 -11.72
C GLU A 31 -11.63 13.35 -12.30
N ALA A 32 -10.46 13.36 -11.66
CA ALA A 32 -9.32 14.13 -12.13
C ALA A 32 -8.72 13.55 -13.42
N MET A 33 -8.47 12.24 -13.45
CA MET A 33 -7.85 11.58 -14.60
C MET A 33 -8.68 11.74 -15.88
N VAL A 34 -10.00 11.59 -15.79
CA VAL A 34 -10.88 11.71 -16.95
C VAL A 34 -10.80 13.11 -17.57
N ARG A 35 -10.79 14.15 -16.73
CA ARG A 35 -10.67 15.53 -17.21
C ARG A 35 -9.29 15.82 -17.78
N TRP A 36 -8.22 15.31 -17.16
CA TRP A 36 -6.86 15.52 -17.65
C TRP A 36 -6.57 14.79 -18.95
N LEU A 37 -7.19 13.61 -19.15
CA LEU A 37 -7.00 12.80 -20.34
C LEU A 37 -7.94 13.19 -21.50
N ALA A 38 -9.02 13.91 -21.22
CA ALA A 38 -10.00 14.28 -22.24
C ALA A 38 -9.42 14.94 -23.49
N PRO A 39 -8.43 15.86 -23.42
CA PRO A 39 -7.83 16.46 -24.61
C PRO A 39 -7.05 15.46 -25.49
N ILE A 40 -6.61 14.33 -24.93
CA ILE A 40 -5.77 13.33 -25.60
C ILE A 40 -6.59 12.10 -25.97
N LEU A 41 -7.39 11.59 -25.05
CA LEU A 41 -8.22 10.40 -25.19
C LEU A 41 -9.71 10.75 -25.19
N SER A 42 -10.11 11.64 -26.10
CA SER A 42 -11.42 12.28 -26.13
C SER A 42 -12.60 11.30 -26.02
N PHE A 43 -12.61 10.26 -26.85
CA PHE A 43 -13.71 9.29 -26.86
C PHE A 43 -13.75 8.42 -25.60
N THR A 44 -12.58 7.96 -25.14
CA THR A 44 -12.47 7.16 -23.91
C THR A 44 -12.87 7.98 -22.68
N ALA A 45 -12.42 9.24 -22.60
CA ALA A 45 -12.79 10.13 -21.50
C ALA A 45 -14.28 10.40 -21.46
N GLU A 46 -14.91 10.65 -22.63
CA GLU A 46 -16.35 10.86 -22.75
C GLU A 46 -17.15 9.60 -22.36
N GLU A 47 -16.66 8.43 -22.74
CA GLU A 47 -17.28 7.17 -22.35
C GLU A 47 -17.20 6.96 -20.84
N ILE A 48 -16.02 7.10 -20.21
CA ILE A 48 -15.85 6.96 -18.77
C ILE A 48 -16.70 8.00 -18.01
N TRP A 49 -16.78 9.25 -18.53
CA TRP A 49 -17.54 10.33 -17.93
C TRP A 49 -19.00 9.95 -17.69
N ARG A 50 -19.63 9.22 -18.61
CA ARG A 50 -21.02 8.76 -18.50
C ARG A 50 -21.24 7.73 -17.40
N PHE A 51 -20.21 6.97 -17.03
CA PHE A 51 -20.28 5.94 -15.99
C PHE A 51 -19.89 6.44 -14.58
N LEU A 52 -19.31 7.61 -14.48
CA LEU A 52 -18.98 8.15 -13.18
C LEU A 52 -20.25 8.55 -12.41
N PRO A 53 -20.38 8.24 -11.12
CA PRO A 53 -21.57 8.55 -10.34
C PRO A 53 -21.71 10.04 -10.05
N GLY A 54 -22.95 10.49 -9.78
CA GLY A 54 -23.27 11.87 -9.40
C GLY A 54 -23.93 12.67 -10.52
N THR A 55 -24.38 13.89 -10.18
CA THR A 55 -24.94 14.85 -11.15
C THR A 55 -23.79 15.52 -11.89
N ARG A 56 -23.79 15.48 -13.22
CA ARG A 56 -22.68 15.90 -14.07
C ARG A 56 -23.14 16.73 -15.26
N ALA A 57 -22.20 17.46 -15.86
CA ALA A 57 -22.37 18.03 -17.19
C ALA A 57 -22.59 16.92 -18.22
N GLU A 58 -23.30 17.21 -19.29
CA GLU A 58 -23.61 16.28 -20.37
C GLU A 58 -22.34 15.67 -21.00
N SER A 59 -21.26 16.43 -21.06
CA SER A 59 -19.98 16.02 -21.59
C SER A 59 -18.83 16.49 -20.70
N VAL A 60 -17.75 15.70 -20.65
CA VAL A 60 -16.50 16.06 -19.96
C VAL A 60 -15.90 17.36 -20.52
N PHE A 61 -16.13 17.66 -21.79
CA PHE A 61 -15.62 18.85 -22.48
C PHE A 61 -16.31 20.16 -22.03
N PHE A 62 -17.42 20.06 -21.31
CA PHE A 62 -18.09 21.22 -20.70
C PHE A 62 -17.61 21.50 -19.27
N THR A 63 -16.52 20.84 -18.87
CA THR A 63 -15.93 20.97 -17.54
C THR A 63 -14.54 21.61 -17.60
N THR A 64 -14.11 22.14 -16.47
CA THR A 64 -12.74 22.63 -16.24
C THR A 64 -11.88 21.56 -15.57
N TRP A 65 -10.63 21.89 -15.27
CA TRP A 65 -9.74 21.06 -14.46
C TRP A 65 -10.41 20.68 -13.14
N ALA A 66 -10.09 19.47 -12.66
CA ALA A 66 -10.64 18.99 -11.39
C ALA A 66 -10.00 19.72 -10.21
N ASP A 67 -10.84 20.32 -9.35
CA ASP A 67 -10.42 20.80 -8.05
C ASP A 67 -10.39 19.60 -7.09
N LEU A 68 -9.19 19.16 -6.72
CA LEU A 68 -9.03 18.07 -5.77
C LEU A 68 -9.21 18.58 -4.34
N PRO A 69 -9.81 17.77 -3.45
CA PRO A 69 -9.91 18.15 -2.05
C PRO A 69 -8.53 18.39 -1.45
N ALA A 70 -8.44 19.42 -0.62
CA ALA A 70 -7.22 19.68 0.15
C ALA A 70 -6.94 18.49 1.09
N THR A 71 -5.67 18.07 1.12
CA THR A 71 -5.20 16.96 1.97
C THR A 71 -4.39 17.48 3.17
N ASP A 72 -4.61 18.71 3.56
CA ASP A 72 -3.83 19.43 4.57
C ASP A 72 -3.79 18.63 5.89
N GLY A 73 -2.58 18.34 6.33
CA GLY A 73 -2.27 17.72 7.62
C GLY A 73 -2.23 16.18 7.63
N VAL A 74 -3.00 15.46 6.83
CA VAL A 74 -3.05 13.99 6.89
C VAL A 74 -1.88 13.35 6.12
N ALA A 75 -1.54 13.89 4.96
CA ALA A 75 -0.43 13.37 4.15
C ALA A 75 0.94 13.61 4.79
N GLN A 76 1.05 14.62 5.66
CA GLN A 76 2.31 14.99 6.33
C GLN A 76 2.58 14.17 7.61
N ALA A 77 1.57 13.49 8.15
CA ALA A 77 1.71 12.67 9.36
C ALA A 77 2.39 11.32 9.10
N ILE A 78 2.50 10.89 7.84
CA ILE A 78 3.04 9.59 7.45
C ILE A 78 4.32 9.80 6.63
N ASP A 79 5.41 9.17 7.05
CA ASP A 79 6.67 9.11 6.29
C ASP A 79 6.53 8.12 5.12
N TRP A 80 5.85 8.54 4.06
CA TRP A 80 5.61 7.71 2.87
C TRP A 80 6.88 7.15 2.23
N PRO A 81 8.01 7.90 2.12
CA PRO A 81 9.26 7.34 1.64
C PRO A 81 9.69 6.09 2.38
N LYS A 82 9.70 6.11 3.73
CA LYS A 82 10.02 4.94 4.54
C LYS A 82 9.00 3.81 4.36
N VAL A 83 7.72 4.13 4.35
CA VAL A 83 6.66 3.13 4.14
C VAL A 83 6.82 2.41 2.81
N LEU A 84 7.12 3.13 1.73
CA LEU A 84 7.34 2.55 0.40
C LEU A 84 8.63 1.73 0.33
N GLU A 85 9.67 2.14 1.02
CA GLU A 85 10.93 1.38 1.13
C GLU A 85 10.70 0.07 1.88
N ALA A 86 10.03 0.12 3.04
CA ALA A 86 9.62 -1.08 3.78
C ALA A 86 8.76 -2.02 2.92
N ARG A 87 7.78 -1.47 2.20
CA ARG A 87 6.96 -2.24 1.27
C ARG A 87 7.80 -2.94 0.20
N ALA A 88 8.76 -2.25 -0.39
CA ALA A 88 9.63 -2.85 -1.40
C ALA A 88 10.48 -4.00 -0.83
N ALA A 89 10.97 -3.88 0.41
CA ALA A 89 11.70 -4.94 1.10
C ALA A 89 10.79 -6.16 1.37
N VAL A 90 9.58 -5.93 1.88
CA VAL A 90 8.58 -6.98 2.12
C VAL A 90 8.23 -7.72 0.84
N LEU A 91 7.94 -7.00 -0.24
CA LEU A 91 7.57 -7.64 -1.52
C LEU A 91 8.69 -8.50 -2.08
N ARG A 92 9.96 -8.10 -1.94
CA ARG A 92 11.11 -8.94 -2.37
C ARG A 92 11.17 -10.24 -1.57
N GLU A 93 10.97 -10.16 -0.26
CA GLU A 93 11.01 -11.34 0.60
C GLU A 93 9.82 -12.29 0.35
N LEU A 94 8.62 -11.75 0.21
CA LEU A 94 7.44 -12.53 -0.14
C LEU A 94 7.58 -13.22 -1.49
N GLU A 95 8.15 -12.55 -2.48
CA GLU A 95 8.42 -13.16 -3.79
C GLU A 95 9.45 -14.28 -3.69
N ARG A 96 10.50 -14.09 -2.89
CA ARG A 96 11.49 -15.14 -2.61
C ARG A 96 10.83 -16.39 -2.01
N LEU A 97 9.95 -16.22 -1.03
CA LEU A 97 9.21 -17.30 -0.39
C LEU A 97 8.22 -17.97 -1.34
N ARG A 98 7.57 -17.18 -2.21
CA ARG A 98 6.66 -17.69 -3.24
C ARG A 98 7.40 -18.56 -4.26
N VAL A 99 8.56 -18.12 -4.74
CA VAL A 99 9.42 -18.89 -5.67
C VAL A 99 9.93 -20.16 -5.01
N ALA A 100 10.19 -20.13 -3.70
CA ALA A 100 10.57 -21.31 -2.92
C ALA A 100 9.39 -22.21 -2.54
N GLU A 101 8.17 -21.91 -3.02
CA GLU A 101 6.92 -22.65 -2.73
C GLU A 101 6.57 -22.74 -1.24
N GLN A 102 7.09 -21.80 -0.42
CA GLN A 102 6.81 -21.73 1.01
C GLN A 102 5.50 -20.99 1.33
N ILE A 103 5.05 -20.13 0.43
CA ILE A 103 3.75 -19.46 0.49
C ILE A 103 3.07 -19.51 -0.89
N GLY A 104 1.74 -19.57 -0.93
CA GLY A 104 0.96 -19.53 -2.16
C GLY A 104 0.75 -18.11 -2.68
N ALA A 105 0.42 -17.18 -1.79
CA ALA A 105 0.15 -15.78 -2.09
C ALA A 105 0.66 -14.87 -0.97
N PRO A 106 0.91 -13.58 -1.23
CA PRO A 106 1.28 -12.60 -0.20
C PRO A 106 0.31 -12.52 0.98
N LEU A 107 -1.00 -12.70 0.72
CA LEU A 107 -2.04 -12.70 1.75
C LEU A 107 -2.01 -13.93 2.67
N ASP A 108 -1.23 -14.97 2.35
CA ASP A 108 -1.02 -16.12 3.24
C ASP A 108 0.05 -15.82 4.31
N ALA A 109 0.77 -14.71 4.16
CA ALA A 109 1.89 -14.37 5.02
C ALA A 109 1.51 -13.37 6.11
N GLU A 110 2.00 -13.62 7.31
CA GLU A 110 2.12 -12.65 8.38
C GLU A 110 3.55 -12.11 8.41
N VAL A 111 3.70 -10.78 8.54
CA VAL A 111 5.00 -10.12 8.46
C VAL A 111 5.31 -9.38 9.75
N THR A 112 6.52 -9.55 10.28
CA THR A 112 7.05 -8.73 11.37
C THR A 112 8.25 -7.93 10.88
N LEU A 113 8.18 -6.62 11.06
CA LEU A 113 9.20 -5.65 10.67
C LEU A 113 10.00 -5.24 11.90
N TYR A 114 11.30 -5.53 11.90
CA TYR A 114 12.19 -5.16 12.98
C TYR A 114 12.99 -3.92 12.60
N GLY A 115 12.76 -2.80 13.25
CA GLY A 115 13.36 -1.52 12.88
C GLY A 115 14.00 -0.76 14.04
N THR A 116 14.83 0.21 13.69
CA THR A 116 15.27 1.24 14.65
C THR A 116 14.09 2.11 15.06
N PRO A 117 14.19 2.92 16.15
CA PRO A 117 13.10 3.79 16.59
C PRO A 117 12.52 4.70 15.48
N ALA A 118 13.36 5.15 14.55
CA ALA A 118 12.91 5.96 13.41
C ALA A 118 12.03 5.17 12.43
N TRP A 119 12.30 3.88 12.23
CA TRP A 119 11.50 3.00 11.40
C TRP A 119 10.22 2.55 12.10
N THR A 120 10.32 2.13 13.36
CA THR A 120 9.15 1.70 14.13
C THR A 120 8.13 2.82 14.26
N SER A 121 8.56 4.06 14.54
CA SER A 121 7.68 5.22 14.58
C SER A 121 6.96 5.48 13.26
N ALA A 122 7.68 5.46 12.14
CA ALA A 122 7.11 5.71 10.82
C ALA A 122 6.07 4.64 10.42
N LEU A 123 6.35 3.37 10.69
CA LEU A 123 5.48 2.26 10.32
C LEU A 123 4.27 2.11 11.25
N THR A 124 4.47 2.32 12.55
CA THR A 124 3.40 2.27 13.56
C THR A 124 2.36 3.38 13.36
N ALA A 125 2.73 4.50 12.74
CA ALA A 125 1.80 5.57 12.40
C ALA A 125 0.65 5.11 11.49
N LEU A 126 0.81 4.00 10.75
CA LEU A 126 -0.24 3.40 9.92
C LEU A 126 -1.18 2.48 10.72
N GLY A 127 -0.81 2.02 11.91
CA GLY A 127 -1.60 1.07 12.69
C GLY A 127 -2.01 -0.15 11.85
N ASP A 128 -3.26 -0.57 11.96
CA ASP A 128 -3.83 -1.72 11.22
C ASP A 128 -3.83 -1.55 9.69
N GLU A 129 -3.64 -0.34 9.19
CA GLU A 129 -3.57 -0.04 7.77
C GLU A 129 -2.28 -0.55 7.12
N LEU A 130 -1.23 -0.80 7.91
CA LEU A 130 0.06 -1.25 7.43
C LEU A 130 -0.06 -2.58 6.66
N ARG A 131 -0.84 -3.54 7.14
CA ARG A 131 -1.06 -4.82 6.46
C ARG A 131 -1.65 -4.67 5.05
N PHE A 132 -2.54 -3.69 4.83
CA PHE A 132 -3.10 -3.41 3.51
C PHE A 132 -2.06 -2.81 2.57
N VAL A 133 -1.20 -1.92 3.08
CA VAL A 133 -0.10 -1.35 2.29
C VAL A 133 0.90 -2.43 1.88
N LEU A 134 1.19 -3.39 2.75
CA LEU A 134 2.09 -4.50 2.49
C LEU A 134 1.44 -5.64 1.69
N ILE A 135 0.10 -5.70 1.64
CA ILE A 135 -0.70 -6.76 1.01
C ILE A 135 -0.40 -8.11 1.70
N THR A 136 -0.54 -8.13 3.02
CA THR A 136 -0.32 -9.30 3.87
C THR A 136 -1.53 -9.57 4.78
N SER A 137 -1.65 -10.77 5.34
CA SER A 137 -2.71 -11.10 6.29
C SER A 137 -2.59 -10.31 7.59
N ALA A 138 -1.37 -10.16 8.09
CA ALA A 138 -1.04 -9.34 9.25
C ALA A 138 0.33 -8.65 9.06
N ALA A 139 0.50 -7.51 9.74
CA ALA A 139 1.76 -6.78 9.75
C ALA A 139 2.05 -6.27 11.18
N ASN A 140 3.16 -6.70 11.73
CA ASN A 140 3.63 -6.31 13.05
C ASN A 140 4.90 -5.47 12.94
N VAL A 141 5.10 -4.57 13.87
CA VAL A 141 6.32 -3.74 13.96
C VAL A 141 6.93 -3.96 15.33
N ALA A 142 8.23 -4.25 15.36
CA ALA A 142 8.97 -4.55 16.56
C ALA A 142 10.33 -3.80 16.58
N ASP A 143 10.91 -3.67 17.75
CA ASP A 143 12.24 -3.09 17.89
C ASP A 143 13.32 -4.00 17.33
N ALA A 144 14.36 -3.44 16.74
CA ALA A 144 15.47 -4.17 16.15
C ALA A 144 16.19 -5.09 17.18
N GLY A 145 16.17 -4.75 18.46
CA GLY A 145 16.74 -5.56 19.52
C GLY A 145 15.95 -6.81 19.88
N SER A 146 14.70 -6.92 19.44
CA SER A 146 13.82 -8.07 19.71
C SER A 146 13.82 -9.12 18.58
N ARG A 147 14.77 -9.04 17.65
CA ARG A 147 14.90 -10.00 16.55
C ARG A 147 15.14 -11.42 17.06
N PRO A 148 14.52 -12.45 16.44
CA PRO A 148 14.83 -13.84 16.73
C PRO A 148 16.32 -14.17 16.47
N ALA A 149 16.95 -14.98 17.33
CA ALA A 149 18.36 -15.36 17.20
C ALA A 149 18.68 -16.11 15.88
N GLU A 150 17.72 -16.86 15.36
CA GLU A 150 17.81 -17.54 14.06
C GLU A 150 18.01 -16.55 12.88
N TRP A 151 17.52 -15.37 13.04
CA TRP A 151 17.64 -14.29 12.05
C TRP A 151 19.03 -13.69 12.04
N GLU A 152 19.62 -13.50 13.22
CA GLU A 152 21.00 -13.02 13.34
C GLU A 152 22.00 -14.02 12.77
N ALA A 153 21.73 -15.32 12.89
CA ALA A 153 22.55 -16.35 12.26
C ALA A 153 22.52 -16.26 10.72
N ARG A 154 21.38 -15.96 10.12
CA ARG A 154 21.25 -15.77 8.65
C ARG A 154 21.96 -14.50 8.16
N LEU A 155 21.92 -13.41 8.94
CA LEU A 155 22.68 -12.18 8.67
C LEU A 155 24.20 -12.44 8.72
N ALA A 156 24.65 -13.22 9.69
CA ALA A 156 26.07 -13.57 9.84
C ALA A 156 26.61 -14.46 8.72
N GLU A 157 25.76 -15.23 8.05
CA GLU A 157 26.12 -16.08 6.89
C GLU A 157 26.30 -15.28 5.59
N GLY A 158 26.15 -13.95 5.60
CA GLY A 158 26.37 -13.08 4.44
C GLY A 158 25.37 -13.29 3.29
N ARG A 159 24.20 -13.89 3.57
CA ARG A 159 23.15 -14.15 2.59
C ARG A 159 22.25 -12.94 2.31
N GLU A 160 22.53 -11.81 2.97
CA GLU A 160 21.75 -10.59 2.81
C GLU A 160 22.64 -9.46 2.26
N THR A 161 22.18 -8.86 1.18
CA THR A 161 22.90 -7.76 0.52
C THR A 161 22.85 -6.47 1.33
N ALA A 162 23.80 -5.58 1.16
CA ALA A 162 23.95 -4.30 1.86
C ALA A 162 22.68 -3.41 1.84
N ASP A 163 21.77 -3.63 0.87
CA ASP A 163 20.50 -2.92 0.74
C ASP A 163 19.50 -3.26 1.86
N MET A 164 19.64 -4.40 2.53
CA MET A 164 18.78 -4.78 3.66
C MET A 164 19.21 -4.16 4.99
N VAL A 165 20.38 -3.57 5.06
CA VAL A 165 20.83 -2.85 6.26
C VAL A 165 20.17 -1.48 6.38
N ALA A 166 19.73 -0.90 5.28
CA ALA A 166 19.03 0.39 5.22
C ALA A 166 17.50 0.25 5.35
N ALA A 167 16.92 -0.86 4.88
CA ALA A 167 15.50 -1.15 5.03
C ALA A 167 15.22 -1.92 6.34
N PRO A 168 14.01 -1.81 6.94
CA PRO A 168 13.69 -2.62 8.10
C PRO A 168 13.76 -4.10 7.70
N PRO A 169 14.49 -4.92 8.44
CA PRO A 169 14.55 -6.34 8.18
C PRO A 169 13.16 -6.96 8.35
N VAL A 170 12.76 -7.73 7.35
CA VAL A 170 11.43 -8.38 7.25
C VAL A 170 11.57 -9.82 7.72
N TYR A 171 10.82 -10.20 8.74
CA TYR A 171 10.66 -11.59 9.14
C TYR A 171 9.27 -12.07 8.72
N VAL A 172 9.25 -13.13 7.91
CA VAL A 172 8.02 -13.83 7.55
C VAL A 172 8.10 -15.21 8.18
N PRO A 173 7.32 -15.48 9.24
CA PRO A 173 7.25 -16.82 9.78
C PRO A 173 6.67 -17.75 8.70
N THR A 174 7.37 -18.85 8.39
CA THR A 174 6.83 -19.92 7.60
C THR A 174 5.72 -20.59 8.40
N ALA A 175 4.49 -20.58 7.86
CA ALA A 175 3.40 -21.34 8.44
C ALA A 175 3.78 -22.85 8.48
N HIS A 176 3.65 -23.45 9.65
CA HIS A 176 3.76 -24.89 9.83
C HIS A 176 2.44 -25.55 9.47
#